data_b5cf9df1fcaaa3a07cfb5a993d90e4d4
#
_entry.id   b5cf9df1fcaaa3a07cfb5a993d90e4d4
#
_cell.length_a   1.000
_cell.length_b   1.000
_cell.length_c   1.000
_cell.angle_alpha   90.00
_cell.angle_beta   90.00
_cell.angle_gamma   90.00
#
_symmetry.space_group_name_H-M   'P 1'
#
loop_
_entity.id
_entity.type
_entity.pdbx_description
1 polymer ?
#
loop_
_entity_poly.entity_id
_entity_poly.type
_entity_poly.pdbx_seq_one_letter_code
_entity_poly.pdbx_strand_id
1 'polypeptide(L)'
;MTDEIMNPMRLSSTAQWHEFLSGFCSRTRYAPSQANGDSPPLPLGQGPAWHGRRPATPAEVQAAEHRLGHPLPPSLRSFLTCSNGWSNADSLQGLLSTTQLRWARSPEHDLVDAWSSFEEIIEVIADCLVVLDDGRGQYGLIDAARISPDGEWKAYAWAAGSDDRPHPFPSFSALVTSLAGTEDRATA
;
A
#
# COMPACT_ATOMS: atom_id res chain seq x y z
N MET A 1 13.85 22.93 20.85
CA MET A 1 13.00 22.96 19.64
C MET A 1 12.41 21.57 19.54
N THR A 2 11.17 21.45 19.98
CA THR A 2 10.45 20.18 20.12
C THR A 2 9.98 19.79 18.73
N ASP A 3 10.54 18.72 18.18
CA ASP A 3 10.04 18.05 16.98
C ASP A 3 8.59 17.60 17.29
N GLU A 4 7.64 18.33 16.74
CA GLU A 4 6.23 17.99 16.80
C GLU A 4 6.07 16.74 15.89
N ILE A 5 6.20 15.57 16.52
CA ILE A 5 5.94 14.28 15.89
C ILE A 5 4.47 14.34 15.47
N MET A 6 4.25 14.70 14.22
CA MET A 6 2.95 14.60 13.56
C MET A 6 2.49 13.14 13.72
N ASN A 7 1.54 12.94 14.65
CA ASN A 7 0.96 11.63 14.90
C ASN A 7 0.35 11.13 13.58
N PRO A 8 0.91 10.09 12.93
CA PRO A 8 0.45 9.69 11.61
C PRO A 8 -1.03 9.33 11.68
N MET A 9 -1.82 9.89 10.76
CA MET A 9 -3.26 9.67 10.70
C MET A 9 -3.53 8.16 10.65
N ARG A 10 -4.22 7.66 11.67
CA ARG A 10 -4.52 6.24 11.80
C ARG A 10 -5.86 5.93 11.12
N LEU A 11 -5.80 5.25 9.99
CA LEU A 11 -6.97 4.80 9.24
C LEU A 11 -7.24 3.33 9.59
N SER A 12 -8.28 3.07 10.37
CA SER A 12 -8.63 1.73 10.88
C SER A 12 -10.03 1.27 10.47
N SER A 13 -10.80 2.10 9.78
CA SER A 13 -12.13 1.75 9.29
C SER A 13 -12.29 2.05 7.79
N THR A 14 -13.19 1.32 7.13
CA THR A 14 -13.56 1.53 5.72
C THR A 14 -14.02 2.97 5.44
N ALA A 15 -14.76 3.57 6.39
CA ALA A 15 -15.24 4.94 6.25
C ALA A 15 -14.08 5.98 6.26
N GLN A 16 -13.11 5.81 7.17
CA GLN A 16 -11.93 6.67 7.23
C GLN A 16 -11.08 6.54 5.95
N TRP A 17 -10.91 5.31 5.44
CA TRP A 17 -10.23 5.09 4.17
C TRP A 17 -10.95 5.75 3.02
N HIS A 18 -12.27 5.64 2.94
CA HIS A 18 -13.05 6.26 1.88
C HIS A 18 -12.92 7.78 1.90
N GLU A 19 -13.02 8.40 3.07
CA GLU A 19 -12.83 9.85 3.25
C GLU A 19 -11.43 10.30 2.81
N PHE A 20 -10.39 9.62 3.31
CA PHE A 20 -9.00 9.90 2.98
C PHE A 20 -8.73 9.78 1.47
N LEU A 21 -9.10 8.66 0.86
CA LEU A 21 -8.87 8.39 -0.56
C LEU A 21 -9.70 9.30 -1.47
N SER A 22 -10.93 9.66 -1.08
CA SER A 22 -11.74 10.64 -1.82
C SER A 22 -11.11 12.03 -1.77
N GLY A 23 -10.59 12.44 -0.63
CA GLY A 23 -9.80 13.66 -0.48
C GLY A 23 -8.52 13.64 -1.32
N PHE A 24 -7.82 12.51 -1.37
CA PHE A 24 -6.65 12.31 -2.21
C PHE A 24 -6.99 12.43 -3.70
N CYS A 25 -8.02 11.72 -4.19
CA CYS A 25 -8.48 11.82 -5.58
C CYS A 25 -8.89 13.25 -5.98
N SER A 26 -9.40 14.03 -5.03
CA SER A 26 -9.81 15.43 -5.29
C SER A 26 -8.62 16.38 -5.47
N ARG A 27 -7.48 16.07 -4.86
CA ARG A 27 -6.24 16.85 -4.95
C ARG A 27 -5.38 16.46 -6.16
N THR A 28 -5.33 15.18 -6.47
CA THR A 28 -4.58 14.67 -7.64
C THR A 28 -5.36 14.99 -8.92
N ARG A 29 -5.02 16.13 -9.57
CA ARG A 29 -5.53 16.49 -10.89
C ARG A 29 -4.87 15.63 -11.95
N TYR A 30 -5.22 14.36 -12.02
CA TYR A 30 -4.70 13.48 -13.06
C TYR A 30 -5.60 13.55 -14.31
N ALA A 31 -4.99 13.93 -15.44
CA ALA A 31 -5.59 13.66 -16.73
C ALA A 31 -5.58 12.12 -16.95
N PRO A 32 -6.70 11.51 -17.37
CA PRO A 32 -6.74 10.06 -17.56
C PRO A 32 -5.68 9.67 -18.61
N SER A 33 -4.58 9.06 -18.16
CA SER A 33 -3.66 8.38 -19.04
C SER A 33 -4.37 7.15 -19.60
N GLN A 34 -4.25 6.93 -20.90
CA GLN A 34 -4.94 5.86 -21.61
C GLN A 34 -4.63 4.52 -20.97
N ALA A 35 -5.54 4.03 -20.14
CA ALA A 35 -5.52 2.68 -19.63
C ALA A 35 -5.67 1.73 -20.81
N ASN A 36 -4.66 0.87 -21.02
CA ASN A 36 -4.76 -0.27 -21.91
C ASN A 36 -5.98 -1.11 -21.52
N GLY A 37 -6.90 -1.26 -22.48
CA GLY A 37 -8.24 -1.77 -22.42
C GLY A 37 -8.48 -2.95 -21.49
N ASP A 38 -9.52 -2.81 -20.71
CA ASP A 38 -10.56 -3.80 -20.38
C ASP A 38 -11.46 -3.36 -19.20
N SER A 39 -11.51 -2.05 -18.91
CA SER A 39 -12.54 -1.54 -18.01
C SER A 39 -13.40 -0.52 -18.76
N PRO A 40 -14.72 -0.68 -18.78
CA PRO A 40 -15.59 0.31 -19.42
C PRO A 40 -15.42 1.66 -18.71
N PRO A 41 -15.36 2.78 -19.47
CA PRO A 41 -15.29 4.12 -18.88
C PRO A 41 -16.53 4.31 -17.99
N LEU A 42 -16.31 4.69 -16.73
CA LEU A 42 -17.38 5.12 -15.86
C LEU A 42 -18.03 6.35 -16.48
N PRO A 43 -19.37 6.49 -16.42
CA PRO A 43 -20.07 7.63 -17.00
C PRO A 43 -19.54 8.91 -16.37
N LEU A 44 -19.26 9.91 -17.21
CA LEU A 44 -18.82 11.25 -16.86
C LEU A 44 -19.83 11.93 -15.91
N GLY A 45 -19.72 11.66 -14.62
CA GLY A 45 -20.45 12.34 -13.55
C GLY A 45 -19.53 13.37 -12.91
N GLN A 46 -20.05 14.55 -12.62
CA GLN A 46 -19.36 15.72 -12.08
C GLN A 46 -18.89 15.49 -10.62
N GLY A 47 -17.89 14.64 -10.41
CA GLY A 47 -17.24 14.42 -9.12
C GLY A 47 -15.78 14.07 -9.35
N PRO A 48 -14.90 14.18 -8.32
CA PRO A 48 -13.52 13.69 -8.43
C PRO A 48 -13.57 12.22 -8.81
N ALA A 49 -12.83 11.84 -9.86
CA ALA A 49 -12.79 10.46 -10.34
C ALA A 49 -12.22 9.57 -9.22
N TRP A 50 -12.99 8.56 -8.81
CA TRP A 50 -12.50 7.54 -7.88
C TRP A 50 -11.47 6.67 -8.59
N HIS A 51 -10.25 6.58 -8.05
CA HIS A 51 -9.14 5.82 -8.64
C HIS A 51 -8.97 4.43 -8.01
N GLY A 52 -9.71 4.12 -6.96
CA GLY A 52 -9.69 2.81 -6.32
C GLY A 52 -10.45 1.76 -7.13
N ARG A 53 -10.13 0.51 -6.87
CA ARG A 53 -10.85 -0.64 -7.43
C ARG A 53 -12.12 -0.92 -6.61
N ARG A 54 -12.98 -1.83 -7.10
CA ARG A 54 -14.13 -2.27 -6.31
C ARG A 54 -13.67 -2.79 -4.93
N PRO A 55 -14.45 -2.57 -3.87
CA PRO A 55 -14.16 -3.12 -2.55
C PRO A 55 -14.02 -4.65 -2.58
N ALA A 56 -13.09 -5.19 -1.78
CA ALA A 56 -13.03 -6.62 -1.54
C ALA A 56 -14.22 -7.07 -0.69
N THR A 57 -14.79 -8.20 -1.03
CA THR A 57 -15.79 -8.88 -0.20
C THR A 57 -15.11 -9.53 1.01
N PRO A 58 -15.85 -9.78 2.12
CA PRO A 58 -15.31 -10.53 3.26
C PRO A 58 -14.72 -11.89 2.88
N ALA A 59 -15.32 -12.57 1.91
CA ALA A 59 -14.83 -13.86 1.40
C ALA A 59 -13.49 -13.75 0.68
N GLU A 60 -13.27 -12.66 -0.10
CA GLU A 60 -11.98 -12.41 -0.77
C GLU A 60 -10.87 -12.08 0.23
N VAL A 61 -11.18 -11.31 1.27
CA VAL A 61 -10.22 -11.04 2.35
C VAL A 61 -9.87 -12.33 3.09
N GLN A 62 -10.87 -13.14 3.47
CA GLN A 62 -10.64 -14.41 4.14
C GLN A 62 -9.82 -15.40 3.27
N ALA A 63 -10.10 -15.44 1.97
CA ALA A 63 -9.33 -16.28 1.04
C ALA A 63 -7.87 -15.83 0.96
N ALA A 64 -7.59 -14.51 0.98
CA ALA A 64 -6.23 -13.97 1.03
C ALA A 64 -5.53 -14.37 2.34
N GLU A 65 -6.19 -14.22 3.48
CA GLU A 65 -5.65 -14.60 4.79
C GLU A 65 -5.33 -16.09 4.87
N HIS A 66 -6.22 -16.92 4.35
CA HIS A 66 -6.00 -18.38 4.29
C HIS A 66 -4.79 -18.72 3.40
N ARG A 67 -4.67 -18.09 2.24
CA ARG A 67 -3.54 -18.30 1.31
C ARG A 67 -2.21 -17.84 1.91
N LEU A 68 -2.22 -16.72 2.63
CA LEU A 68 -1.04 -16.14 3.26
C LEU A 68 -0.67 -16.83 4.58
N GLY A 69 -1.60 -17.58 5.19
CA GLY A 69 -1.40 -18.25 6.48
C GLY A 69 -1.45 -17.32 7.68
N HIS A 70 -1.83 -16.05 7.48
CA HIS A 70 -1.88 -15.02 8.53
C HIS A 70 -3.13 -14.14 8.39
N PRO A 71 -3.75 -13.70 9.51
CA PRO A 71 -4.76 -12.65 9.48
C PRO A 71 -4.11 -11.32 9.08
N LEU A 72 -4.74 -10.56 8.20
CA LEU A 72 -4.25 -9.25 7.79
C LEU A 72 -4.39 -8.21 8.93
N PRO A 73 -3.46 -7.24 9.05
CA PRO A 73 -3.56 -6.18 10.04
C PRO A 73 -4.80 -5.30 9.79
N PRO A 74 -5.37 -4.67 10.85
CA PRO A 74 -6.64 -3.95 10.79
C PRO A 74 -6.69 -2.88 9.70
N SER A 75 -5.63 -2.07 9.55
CA SER A 75 -5.60 -0.99 8.55
C SER A 75 -5.57 -1.51 7.12
N LEU A 76 -4.83 -2.57 6.83
CA LEU A 76 -4.82 -3.19 5.49
C LEU A 76 -6.16 -3.85 5.19
N ARG A 77 -6.74 -4.59 6.14
CA ARG A 77 -8.06 -5.21 5.98
C ARG A 77 -9.13 -4.17 5.67
N SER A 78 -9.17 -3.07 6.41
CA SER A 78 -10.14 -2.00 6.19
C SER A 78 -9.89 -1.23 4.88
N PHE A 79 -8.63 -1.08 4.46
CA PHE A 79 -8.31 -0.57 3.12
C PHE A 79 -8.88 -1.47 2.02
N LEU A 80 -8.61 -2.76 2.05
CA LEU A 80 -9.08 -3.71 1.02
C LEU A 80 -10.60 -3.75 0.92
N THR A 81 -11.33 -3.59 2.04
CA THR A 81 -12.79 -3.47 2.05
C THR A 81 -13.30 -2.10 1.60
N CYS A 82 -12.44 -1.09 1.48
CA CYS A 82 -12.74 0.19 0.83
C CYS A 82 -12.35 0.17 -0.65
N SER A 83 -11.17 -0.33 -0.96
CA SER A 83 -10.61 -0.45 -2.30
C SER A 83 -9.70 -1.67 -2.39
N ASN A 84 -10.04 -2.64 -3.24
CA ASN A 84 -9.25 -3.86 -3.43
C ASN A 84 -8.04 -3.61 -4.33
N GLY A 85 -7.09 -2.81 -3.84
CA GLY A 85 -5.93 -2.31 -4.57
C GLY A 85 -6.17 -0.92 -5.18
N TRP A 86 -5.12 -0.37 -5.80
CA TRP A 86 -5.15 0.95 -6.42
C TRP A 86 -4.58 0.89 -7.83
N SER A 87 -5.21 1.52 -8.81
CA SER A 87 -4.88 1.31 -10.23
C SER A 87 -4.40 2.56 -10.96
N ASN A 88 -4.39 3.72 -10.28
CA ASN A 88 -3.98 4.95 -10.92
C ASN A 88 -2.47 5.19 -10.83
N ALA A 89 -1.92 5.91 -11.81
CA ALA A 89 -0.51 6.30 -11.85
C ALA A 89 -0.23 7.54 -11.00
N ASP A 90 -0.47 7.44 -9.70
CA ASP A 90 -0.18 8.44 -8.68
C ASP A 90 0.77 7.86 -7.62
N SER A 91 1.03 8.56 -6.53
CA SER A 91 1.92 8.11 -5.46
C SER A 91 1.44 6.83 -4.73
N LEU A 92 0.19 6.43 -4.94
CA LEU A 92 -0.37 5.18 -4.43
C LEU A 92 -0.40 4.07 -5.48
N GLN A 93 0.18 4.31 -6.67
CA GLN A 93 0.29 3.31 -7.73
C GLN A 93 0.92 2.04 -7.19
N GLY A 94 0.32 0.91 -7.55
CA GLY A 94 0.86 -0.40 -7.18
C GLY A 94 0.39 -0.92 -5.83
N LEU A 95 -0.52 -0.26 -5.09
CA LEU A 95 -1.17 -0.90 -3.95
C LEU A 95 -1.90 -2.15 -4.40
N LEU A 96 -1.53 -3.29 -3.79
CA LEU A 96 -1.94 -4.61 -4.24
C LEU A 96 -3.34 -4.99 -3.77
N SER A 97 -4.03 -5.79 -4.59
CA SER A 97 -5.32 -6.40 -4.26
C SER A 97 -5.15 -7.66 -3.41
N THR A 98 -6.25 -8.17 -2.85
CA THR A 98 -6.30 -9.43 -2.10
C THR A 98 -5.64 -10.61 -2.84
N THR A 99 -5.75 -10.66 -4.17
CA THR A 99 -5.15 -11.72 -5.00
C THR A 99 -3.68 -11.51 -5.32
N GLN A 100 -3.19 -10.27 -5.21
CA GLN A 100 -1.81 -9.89 -5.54
C GLN A 100 -0.89 -9.83 -4.32
N LEU A 101 -1.45 -9.71 -3.11
CA LEU A 101 -0.66 -9.77 -1.88
C LEU A 101 0.22 -11.02 -1.86
N ARG A 102 1.51 -10.88 -1.55
CA ARG A 102 2.47 -11.99 -1.54
C ARG A 102 3.60 -11.75 -0.54
N TRP A 103 4.19 -12.81 -0.06
CA TRP A 103 5.39 -12.69 0.77
C TRP A 103 6.58 -12.21 -0.08
N ALA A 104 7.50 -11.47 0.52
CA ALA A 104 8.73 -11.03 -0.14
C ALA A 104 9.58 -12.24 -0.61
N ARG A 105 9.56 -13.32 0.16
CA ARG A 105 10.09 -14.62 -0.22
C ARG A 105 8.98 -15.47 -0.84
N SER A 106 8.67 -15.23 -2.10
CA SER A 106 7.67 -15.97 -2.87
C SER A 106 8.34 -16.68 -4.04
N PRO A 107 7.98 -17.95 -4.34
CA PRO A 107 8.59 -18.69 -5.45
C PRO A 107 8.47 -18.01 -6.81
N GLU A 108 7.47 -17.18 -7.01
CA GLU A 108 7.18 -16.52 -8.28
C GLU A 108 7.88 -15.15 -8.41
N HIS A 109 8.17 -14.49 -7.27
CA HIS A 109 8.78 -13.16 -7.21
C HIS A 109 9.61 -13.07 -5.92
N ASP A 110 10.76 -13.73 -5.88
CA ASP A 110 11.62 -13.74 -4.69
C ASP A 110 12.46 -12.46 -4.63
N LEU A 111 11.94 -11.46 -3.88
CA LEU A 111 12.68 -10.22 -3.63
C LEU A 111 13.92 -10.47 -2.78
N VAL A 112 13.90 -11.50 -1.92
CA VAL A 112 15.02 -11.84 -1.03
C VAL A 112 16.17 -12.40 -1.84
N ASP A 113 15.89 -13.28 -2.82
CA ASP A 113 16.94 -13.83 -3.69
C ASP A 113 17.55 -12.74 -4.58
N ALA A 114 16.72 -11.88 -5.16
CA ALA A 114 17.18 -10.76 -5.99
C ALA A 114 18.12 -9.80 -5.24
N TRP A 115 18.02 -9.72 -3.91
CA TRP A 115 18.80 -8.82 -3.05
C TRP A 115 19.71 -9.55 -2.08
N SER A 116 20.02 -10.82 -2.34
CA SER A 116 20.84 -11.69 -1.47
C SER A 116 22.22 -11.16 -1.11
N SER A 117 22.76 -10.21 -1.87
CA SER A 117 24.05 -9.55 -1.59
C SER A 117 23.98 -8.46 -0.51
N PHE A 118 22.79 -8.10 -0.01
CA PHE A 118 22.58 -7.02 0.94
C PHE A 118 21.97 -7.55 2.24
N GLU A 119 22.77 -8.18 3.10
CA GLU A 119 22.33 -8.85 4.34
C GLU A 119 21.45 -7.96 5.22
N GLU A 120 21.81 -6.68 5.37
CA GLU A 120 21.07 -5.72 6.19
C GLU A 120 19.65 -5.40 5.67
N ILE A 121 19.45 -5.50 4.36
CA ILE A 121 18.13 -5.32 3.72
C ILE A 121 17.31 -6.60 3.92
N ILE A 122 17.94 -7.77 3.70
CA ILE A 122 17.29 -9.07 3.83
C ILE A 122 16.77 -9.31 5.24
N GLU A 123 17.51 -8.93 6.29
CA GLU A 123 17.05 -9.04 7.68
C GLU A 123 15.71 -8.30 7.93
N VAL A 124 15.44 -7.25 7.15
CA VAL A 124 14.19 -6.48 7.27
C VAL A 124 13.08 -7.06 6.40
N ILE A 125 13.38 -7.45 5.15
CA ILE A 125 12.35 -7.77 4.16
C ILE A 125 11.95 -9.23 4.11
N ALA A 126 12.77 -10.15 4.65
CA ALA A 126 12.60 -11.61 4.48
C ALA A 126 11.23 -12.13 4.91
N ASP A 127 10.69 -11.59 6.00
CA ASP A 127 9.41 -12.00 6.58
C ASP A 127 8.28 -10.98 6.30
N CYS A 128 8.49 -10.07 5.34
CA CYS A 128 7.53 -9.06 4.98
C CYS A 128 6.52 -9.55 3.94
N LEU A 129 5.29 -9.09 4.08
CA LEU A 129 4.26 -9.13 3.05
C LEU A 129 4.40 -7.90 2.15
N VAL A 130 4.46 -8.12 0.84
CA VAL A 130 4.43 -7.05 -0.17
C VAL A 130 3.00 -6.56 -0.30
N VAL A 131 2.77 -5.27 -0.06
CA VAL A 131 1.47 -4.60 -0.13
C VAL A 131 1.42 -3.52 -1.21
N LEU A 132 2.59 -3.08 -1.68
CA LEU A 132 2.74 -2.17 -2.80
C LEU A 132 3.92 -2.63 -3.67
N ASP A 133 3.71 -2.62 -4.98
CA ASP A 133 4.73 -2.86 -6.01
C ASP A 133 4.31 -2.05 -7.25
N ASP A 134 5.04 -1.00 -7.55
CA ASP A 134 4.75 -0.10 -8.68
C ASP A 134 5.29 -0.62 -10.02
N GLY A 135 5.98 -1.77 -10.00
CA GLY A 135 6.65 -2.36 -11.17
C GLY A 135 7.89 -1.57 -11.63
N ARG A 136 8.33 -0.58 -10.87
CA ARG A 136 9.51 0.27 -11.16
C ARG A 136 10.56 0.21 -10.05
N GLY A 137 10.35 -0.69 -9.08
CA GLY A 137 11.27 -0.90 -7.97
C GLY A 137 10.88 -0.19 -6.67
N GLN A 138 9.69 0.42 -6.59
CA GLN A 138 9.16 0.93 -5.33
C GLN A 138 8.30 -0.13 -4.67
N TYR A 139 8.61 -0.45 -3.42
CA TYR A 139 7.91 -1.46 -2.63
C TYR A 139 7.37 -0.88 -1.33
N GLY A 140 6.13 -1.26 -1.01
CA GLY A 140 5.56 -1.15 0.33
C GLY A 140 5.51 -2.53 0.96
N LEU A 141 6.07 -2.66 2.14
CA LEU A 141 6.23 -3.93 2.85
C LEU A 141 5.61 -3.82 4.24
N ILE A 142 5.05 -4.92 4.77
CA ILE A 142 4.60 -5.00 6.16
C ILE A 142 5.12 -6.28 6.82
N ASP A 143 5.63 -6.15 8.04
CA ASP A 143 6.36 -7.19 8.76
C ASP A 143 5.45 -7.96 9.72
N ALA A 144 5.16 -9.21 9.41
CA ALA A 144 4.32 -10.09 10.22
C ALA A 144 4.98 -10.53 11.55
N ALA A 145 6.29 -10.36 11.69
CA ALA A 145 7.00 -10.65 12.94
C ALA A 145 6.95 -9.48 13.94
N ARG A 146 6.59 -8.27 13.47
CA ARG A 146 6.57 -7.04 14.29
C ARG A 146 5.18 -6.46 14.38
N ILE A 147 4.37 -7.08 15.26
CA ILE A 147 2.97 -6.73 15.49
C ILE A 147 2.87 -5.85 16.73
N SER A 148 2.20 -4.70 16.61
CA SER A 148 1.91 -3.81 17.73
C SER A 148 0.75 -4.35 18.59
N PRO A 149 0.56 -3.85 19.85
CA PRO A 149 -0.52 -4.31 20.74
C PRO A 149 -1.94 -4.18 20.17
N ASP A 150 -2.11 -3.31 19.19
CA ASP A 150 -3.39 -3.06 18.50
C ASP A 150 -3.53 -3.87 17.19
N GLY A 151 -2.61 -4.82 16.96
CA GLY A 151 -2.65 -5.75 15.83
C GLY A 151 -2.12 -5.20 14.52
N GLU A 152 -1.59 -3.97 14.49
CA GLU A 152 -0.95 -3.41 13.31
C GLU A 152 0.44 -4.02 13.11
N TRP A 153 0.81 -4.24 11.85
CA TRP A 153 2.14 -4.70 11.47
C TRP A 153 3.01 -3.52 11.11
N LYS A 154 4.27 -3.55 11.54
CA LYS A 154 5.25 -2.53 11.16
C LYS A 154 5.41 -2.51 9.65
N ALA A 155 5.41 -1.31 9.06
CA ALA A 155 5.51 -1.14 7.62
C ALA A 155 6.83 -0.49 7.20
N TYR A 156 7.17 -0.65 5.92
CA TYR A 156 8.37 -0.07 5.32
C TYR A 156 8.09 0.39 3.90
N ALA A 157 8.65 1.55 3.51
CA ALA A 157 8.83 1.94 2.12
C ALA A 157 10.28 1.63 1.71
N TRP A 158 10.44 1.03 0.55
CA TRP A 158 11.75 0.69 0.04
C TRP A 158 11.82 0.86 -1.48
N ALA A 159 12.93 1.47 -1.94
CA ALA A 159 13.26 1.61 -3.35
C ALA A 159 14.37 0.63 -3.73
N ALA A 160 14.06 -0.35 -4.56
CA ALA A 160 15.04 -1.28 -5.09
C ALA A 160 16.06 -0.51 -5.96
N GLY A 161 17.34 -0.77 -5.73
CA GLY A 161 18.44 -0.05 -6.42
C GLY A 161 18.94 1.19 -5.69
N SER A 162 18.34 1.56 -4.55
CA SER A 162 18.91 2.51 -3.61
C SER A 162 19.72 1.75 -2.57
N ASP A 163 20.87 2.30 -2.18
CA ASP A 163 21.69 1.78 -1.06
C ASP A 163 21.04 2.07 0.31
N ASP A 164 19.86 2.70 0.31
CA ASP A 164 19.15 3.08 1.52
C ASP A 164 18.38 1.89 2.11
N ARG A 165 18.41 1.81 3.43
CA ARG A 165 17.60 0.83 4.18
C ARG A 165 16.12 1.13 4.02
N PRO A 166 15.24 0.10 4.09
CA PRO A 166 13.79 0.29 4.10
C PRO A 166 13.36 1.28 5.19
N HIS A 167 12.66 2.35 4.77
CA HIS A 167 12.20 3.40 5.69
C HIS A 167 11.00 2.93 6.51
N PRO A 168 11.07 2.94 7.86
CA PRO A 168 10.04 2.32 8.71
C PRO A 168 8.84 3.25 8.97
N PHE A 169 7.66 2.63 9.07
CA PHE A 169 6.40 3.23 9.50
C PHE A 169 5.74 2.36 10.57
N PRO A 170 4.93 2.92 11.48
CA PRO A 170 4.29 2.15 12.55
C PRO A 170 3.19 1.20 12.04
N SER A 171 2.61 1.45 10.85
CA SER A 171 1.51 0.64 10.28
C SER A 171 1.39 0.84 8.78
N PHE A 172 0.56 0.01 8.13
CA PHE A 172 0.18 0.17 6.73
C PHE A 172 -0.51 1.53 6.49
N SER A 173 -1.40 1.97 7.38
CA SER A 173 -2.05 3.28 7.23
C SER A 173 -1.06 4.44 7.25
N ALA A 174 -0.04 4.39 8.13
CA ALA A 174 1.00 5.40 8.19
C ALA A 174 1.87 5.43 6.92
N LEU A 175 2.20 4.26 6.37
CA LEU A 175 2.90 4.14 5.09
C LEU A 175 2.09 4.82 3.97
N VAL A 176 0.82 4.45 3.79
CA VAL A 176 -0.02 4.98 2.71
C VAL A 176 -0.27 6.49 2.85
N THR A 177 -0.52 6.98 4.06
CA THR A 177 -0.71 8.43 4.29
C THR A 177 0.56 9.23 4.01
N SER A 178 1.74 8.67 4.31
CA SER A 178 3.03 9.29 3.96
C SER A 178 3.24 9.36 2.45
N LEU A 179 2.98 8.27 1.72
CA LEU A 179 3.09 8.23 0.26
C LEU A 179 2.15 9.24 -0.41
N ALA A 180 0.90 9.33 0.07
CA ALA A 180 -0.07 10.30 -0.44
C ALA A 180 0.31 11.77 -0.16
N GLY A 181 1.10 12.03 0.88
CA GLY A 181 1.58 13.38 1.24
C GLY A 181 2.82 13.84 0.47
N THR A 182 3.52 12.94 -0.22
CA THR A 182 4.72 13.31 -1.00
C THR A 182 4.38 14.11 -2.26
N GLU A 183 3.19 13.97 -2.83
CA GLU A 183 2.75 14.74 -4.00
C GLU A 183 2.51 16.23 -3.68
N ASP A 184 2.06 16.56 -2.47
CA ASP A 184 1.84 17.95 -2.06
C ASP A 184 3.18 18.75 -1.99
N ARG A 185 4.33 18.07 -1.80
CA ARG A 185 5.64 18.70 -1.75
C ARG A 185 6.32 18.84 -3.11
N ALA A 186 5.95 18.04 -4.10
CA ALA A 186 6.53 18.09 -5.44
C ALA A 186 5.87 19.18 -6.33
N THR A 187 4.76 19.76 -5.89
CA THR A 187 3.97 20.75 -6.65
C THR A 187 4.04 22.17 -6.05
N ALA A 188 4.79 22.37 -4.96
CA ALA A 188 5.04 23.64 -4.32
C ALA A 188 6.47 24.16 -4.61
#